data_64bad82d487586b0292725a6932db8ac
#
_entry.id   64bad82d487586b0292725a6932db8ac
#
_cell.length_a   1.000
_cell.length_b   1.000
_cell.length_c   1.000
_cell.angle_alpha   90.00
_cell.angle_beta   90.00
_cell.angle_gamma   90.00
#
_symmetry.space_group_name_H-M   'P 1'
#
loop_
_entity.id
_entity.type
_entity.pdbx_description
1 polymer ?
#
loop_
_entity_poly.entity_id
_entity_poly.type
_entity_poly.pdbx_seq_one_letter_code
_entity_poly.pdbx_strand_id
1 'polypeptide(L)'
;PWMPLKGIPGMYIKPARASGESGFFSLIFKLEAGHSLPASVYLGGMDMLVLSGKAEYHQDDSKSILDPGTWGFVSANSRVNSFLAIEDTEVLANFYSGVAFLKDDGSLDSLFTAMDVLSMAKNADVLLVPSSLSACMSLEGKPYSGQGEPLSIAGGNAGKLVNDIVEVSNSSQVNHPHFVDTREVPWLVLPGMEDVGLKVLRVSEETGFVNL
;
A
#
# COMPACT_ATOMS: atom_id res chain seq x y z
N PRO A 1 5.04 -2.25 19.07
CA PRO A 1 5.48 -0.91 19.48
C PRO A 1 5.70 -0.02 18.25
N TRP A 2 5.59 1.30 18.43
CA TRP A 2 6.01 2.28 17.46
C TRP A 2 7.53 2.41 17.48
N MET A 3 8.15 2.39 16.31
CA MET A 3 9.59 2.51 16.14
C MET A 3 9.89 3.82 15.39
N PRO A 4 10.70 4.73 15.97
CA PRO A 4 11.05 5.96 15.27
C PRO A 4 11.86 5.66 14.01
N LEU A 5 11.55 6.31 12.90
CA LEU A 5 12.36 6.22 11.68
C LEU A 5 13.50 7.22 11.75
N LYS A 6 14.72 6.70 11.86
CA LYS A 6 15.91 7.51 11.97
C LYS A 6 16.10 8.42 10.75
N GLY A 7 16.35 9.69 10.99
CA GLY A 7 16.55 10.67 9.92
C GLY A 7 15.29 11.40 9.46
N ILE A 8 14.09 10.95 9.89
CA ILE A 8 12.82 11.64 9.59
C ILE A 8 12.15 12.00 10.91
N PRO A 9 12.26 13.25 11.38
CA PRO A 9 11.64 13.70 12.62
C PRO A 9 10.12 13.51 12.59
N GLY A 10 9.53 13.12 13.72
CA GLY A 10 8.09 12.92 13.87
C GLY A 10 7.53 11.68 13.18
N MET A 11 8.36 10.87 12.50
CA MET A 11 7.93 9.65 11.84
C MET A 11 8.21 8.41 12.68
N TYR A 12 7.18 7.58 12.82
CA TYR A 12 7.23 6.28 13.50
C TYR A 12 6.62 5.21 12.62
N ILE A 13 7.10 3.98 12.74
CA ILE A 13 6.57 2.85 11.97
C ILE A 13 6.19 1.67 12.87
N LYS A 14 5.20 0.90 12.41
CA LYS A 14 4.87 -0.45 12.87
C LYS A 14 4.97 -1.38 11.67
N PRO A 15 6.01 -2.22 11.55
CA PRO A 15 6.09 -3.19 10.47
C PRO A 15 4.96 -4.20 10.58
N ALA A 16 4.36 -4.55 9.44
CA ALA A 16 3.39 -5.61 9.31
C ALA A 16 4.00 -6.82 8.58
N ARG A 17 4.72 -6.55 7.48
CA ARG A 17 5.35 -7.58 6.65
C ARG A 17 6.59 -7.01 5.98
N ALA A 18 7.61 -7.85 5.76
CA ALA A 18 8.73 -7.51 4.90
C ALA A 18 9.29 -8.78 4.25
N SER A 19 9.72 -8.68 2.99
CA SER A 19 10.32 -9.76 2.22
C SER A 19 11.66 -9.29 1.65
N GLY A 20 12.75 -9.89 2.12
CA GLY A 20 14.08 -9.63 1.59
C GLY A 20 14.27 -10.13 0.15
N GLU A 21 13.48 -11.12 -0.28
CA GLU A 21 13.58 -11.72 -1.63
C GLU A 21 12.90 -10.83 -2.68
N SER A 22 11.69 -10.35 -2.40
CA SER A 22 10.92 -9.54 -3.35
C SER A 22 11.14 -8.03 -3.19
N GLY A 23 11.70 -7.60 -2.07
CA GLY A 23 11.79 -6.19 -1.72
C GLY A 23 10.47 -5.57 -1.22
N PHE A 24 9.37 -6.36 -1.20
CA PHE A 24 8.08 -5.91 -0.70
C PHE A 24 8.10 -5.71 0.81
N PHE A 25 7.48 -4.64 1.28
CA PHE A 25 7.18 -4.46 2.70
C PHE A 25 5.88 -3.69 2.91
N SER A 26 5.24 -3.99 4.04
CA SER A 26 4.01 -3.36 4.49
C SER A 26 4.20 -2.88 5.92
N LEU A 27 3.72 -1.68 6.20
CA LEU A 27 3.80 -1.08 7.52
C LEU A 27 2.67 -0.08 7.75
N ILE A 28 2.40 0.21 9.01
CA ILE A 28 1.68 1.41 9.37
C ILE A 28 2.74 2.45 9.78
N PHE A 29 2.68 3.64 9.18
CA PHE A 29 3.47 4.76 9.68
C PHE A 29 2.57 5.80 10.35
N LYS A 30 3.14 6.45 11.35
CA LYS A 30 2.59 7.64 11.97
C LYS A 30 3.51 8.80 11.67
N LEU A 31 2.93 9.92 11.25
CA LEU A 31 3.62 11.20 11.12
C LEU A 31 2.94 12.21 12.04
N GLU A 32 3.70 12.81 12.94
CA GLU A 32 3.19 13.82 13.87
C GLU A 32 2.85 15.13 13.15
N ALA A 33 1.82 15.82 13.63
CA ALA A 33 1.36 17.08 13.07
C ALA A 33 2.48 18.10 12.87
N GLY A 34 2.48 18.78 11.74
CA GLY A 34 3.49 19.77 11.36
C GLY A 34 4.80 19.17 10.81
N HIS A 35 4.95 17.83 10.81
CA HIS A 35 6.09 17.17 10.20
C HIS A 35 5.80 16.75 8.75
N SER A 36 6.85 16.68 7.95
CA SER A 36 6.78 16.31 6.55
C SER A 36 7.78 15.20 6.22
N LEU A 37 7.35 14.26 5.38
CA LEU A 37 8.30 13.37 4.70
C LEU A 37 9.09 14.18 3.67
N PRO A 38 10.39 13.92 3.52
CA PRO A 38 11.18 14.54 2.47
C PRO A 38 10.73 14.11 1.07
N ALA A 39 11.18 14.84 0.06
CA ALA A 39 10.97 14.40 -1.32
C ALA A 39 11.49 12.97 -1.50
N SER A 40 10.75 12.16 -2.25
CA SER A 40 11.04 10.74 -2.36
C SER A 40 10.69 10.19 -3.74
N VAL A 41 11.32 9.07 -4.10
CA VAL A 41 10.98 8.26 -5.29
C VAL A 41 10.62 6.86 -4.83
N TYR A 42 9.44 6.40 -5.21
CA TYR A 42 8.96 5.04 -4.94
C TYR A 42 9.42 4.10 -6.06
N LEU A 43 10.45 3.31 -5.81
CA LEU A 43 11.11 2.51 -6.87
C LEU A 43 10.20 1.44 -7.47
N GLY A 44 9.37 0.81 -6.65
CA GLY A 44 8.39 -0.21 -7.11
C GLY A 44 6.95 0.30 -7.12
N GLY A 45 6.73 1.56 -6.76
CA GLY A 45 5.41 2.08 -6.44
C GLY A 45 4.95 1.71 -5.04
N MET A 46 3.82 2.25 -4.65
CA MET A 46 3.18 1.95 -3.37
C MET A 46 1.67 2.17 -3.43
N ASP A 47 0.94 1.52 -2.54
CA ASP A 47 -0.41 1.94 -2.17
C ASP A 47 -0.49 2.27 -0.68
N MET A 48 -1.48 3.09 -0.35
CA MET A 48 -1.70 3.52 1.03
C MET A 48 -3.17 3.69 1.35
N LEU A 49 -3.51 3.52 2.62
CA LEU A 49 -4.83 3.86 3.18
C LEU A 49 -4.62 4.76 4.41
N VAL A 50 -5.21 5.94 4.39
CA VAL A 50 -5.23 6.84 5.54
C VAL A 50 -6.19 6.28 6.59
N LEU A 51 -5.64 5.95 7.77
CA LEU A 51 -6.40 5.36 8.88
C LEU A 51 -6.97 6.44 9.80
N SER A 52 -6.17 7.48 10.07
CA SER A 52 -6.57 8.59 10.94
C SER A 52 -5.78 9.85 10.63
N GLY A 53 -6.24 10.99 11.12
CA GLY A 53 -5.60 12.30 10.95
C GLY A 53 -5.88 12.92 9.60
N LYS A 54 -5.03 13.84 9.17
CA LYS A 54 -5.16 14.59 7.93
C LYS A 54 -3.80 14.93 7.38
N ALA A 55 -3.58 14.71 6.09
CA ALA A 55 -2.31 15.01 5.44
C ALA A 55 -2.51 15.78 4.13
N GLU A 56 -1.45 16.46 3.72
CA GLU A 56 -1.32 17.11 2.44
C GLU A 56 -0.24 16.39 1.63
N TYR A 57 -0.62 15.92 0.45
CA TYR A 57 0.26 15.23 -0.47
C TYR A 57 0.57 16.12 -1.66
N HIS A 58 1.87 16.27 -1.97
CA HIS A 58 2.34 17.07 -3.09
C HIS A 58 3.10 16.21 -4.08
N GLN A 59 2.67 16.27 -5.33
CA GLN A 59 3.40 15.69 -6.44
C GLN A 59 3.35 16.65 -7.63
N ASP A 60 4.51 17.00 -8.16
CA ASP A 60 4.65 18.03 -9.20
C ASP A 60 3.93 19.33 -8.79
N ASP A 61 3.02 19.84 -9.62
CA ASP A 61 2.21 21.02 -9.34
C ASP A 61 0.87 20.68 -8.65
N SER A 62 0.61 19.39 -8.38
CA SER A 62 -0.63 18.95 -7.78
C SER A 62 -0.53 18.81 -6.26
N LYS A 63 -1.63 19.16 -5.60
CA LYS A 63 -1.80 19.11 -4.17
C LYS A 63 -3.11 18.43 -3.85
N SER A 64 -3.05 17.41 -3.01
CA SER A 64 -4.22 16.66 -2.55
C SER A 64 -4.30 16.65 -1.04
N ILE A 65 -5.51 16.82 -0.50
CA ILE A 65 -5.78 16.62 0.91
C ILE A 65 -6.28 15.20 1.12
N LEU A 66 -5.65 14.51 2.03
CA LEU A 66 -5.93 13.11 2.36
C LEU A 66 -6.58 13.04 3.73
N ASP A 67 -7.86 12.68 3.74
CA ASP A 67 -8.66 12.44 4.95
C ASP A 67 -8.73 10.92 5.27
N PRO A 68 -9.12 10.53 6.49
CA PRO A 68 -9.30 9.11 6.83
C PRO A 68 -10.24 8.39 5.87
N GLY A 69 -9.86 7.20 5.43
CA GLY A 69 -10.56 6.44 4.40
C GLY A 69 -10.09 6.74 2.97
N THR A 70 -9.19 7.69 2.77
CA THR A 70 -8.56 7.87 1.45
C THR A 70 -7.59 6.73 1.18
N TRP A 71 -7.84 6.00 0.10
CA TRP A 71 -6.88 5.08 -0.49
C TRP A 71 -6.14 5.77 -1.63
N GLY A 72 -4.85 5.51 -1.77
CA GLY A 72 -4.02 6.08 -2.82
C GLY A 72 -3.07 5.07 -3.42
N PHE A 73 -2.78 5.26 -4.71
CA PHE A 73 -1.75 4.52 -5.42
C PHE A 73 -0.75 5.48 -6.06
N VAL A 74 0.52 5.20 -5.89
CA VAL A 74 1.64 5.91 -6.50
C VAL A 74 2.43 4.90 -7.35
N SER A 75 2.56 5.18 -8.64
CA SER A 75 3.23 4.26 -9.56
C SER A 75 4.75 4.16 -9.31
N ALA A 76 5.36 3.10 -9.84
CA ALA A 76 6.80 2.93 -9.78
C ALA A 76 7.55 4.11 -10.42
N ASN A 77 8.69 4.46 -9.82
CA ASN A 77 9.56 5.57 -10.21
C ASN A 77 8.90 6.97 -10.14
N SER A 78 7.72 7.08 -9.53
CA SER A 78 7.10 8.39 -9.29
C SER A 78 7.85 9.14 -8.19
N ARG A 79 8.10 10.41 -8.45
CA ARG A 79 8.64 11.34 -7.46
C ARG A 79 7.47 12.00 -6.72
N VAL A 80 7.57 12.02 -5.41
CA VAL A 80 6.68 12.74 -4.51
C VAL A 80 7.47 13.88 -3.88
N ASN A 81 6.94 15.09 -3.93
CA ASN A 81 7.65 16.26 -3.43
C ASN A 81 7.58 16.35 -1.90
N SER A 82 6.41 16.08 -1.32
CA SER A 82 6.25 16.00 0.13
C SER A 82 4.95 15.30 0.53
N PHE A 83 4.94 14.80 1.76
CA PHE A 83 3.75 14.37 2.48
C PHE A 83 3.78 15.07 3.84
N LEU A 84 2.92 16.06 4.05
CA LEU A 84 2.85 16.89 5.25
C LEU A 84 1.68 16.44 6.12
N ALA A 85 1.93 16.08 7.36
CA ALA A 85 0.87 15.83 8.34
C ALA A 85 0.28 17.17 8.83
N ILE A 86 -0.97 17.44 8.50
CA ILE A 86 -1.73 18.58 9.04
C ILE A 86 -2.15 18.27 10.49
N GLU A 87 -2.54 17.03 10.74
CA GLU A 87 -2.84 16.45 12.03
C GLU A 87 -1.96 15.22 12.24
N ASP A 88 -1.89 14.68 13.46
CA ASP A 88 -1.25 13.38 13.69
C ASP A 88 -1.89 12.33 12.78
N THR A 89 -1.14 11.85 11.80
CA THR A 89 -1.68 11.02 10.71
C THR A 89 -1.11 9.62 10.77
N GLU A 90 -1.99 8.61 10.74
CA GLU A 90 -1.61 7.20 10.62
C GLU A 90 -2.02 6.67 9.23
N VAL A 91 -1.10 5.98 8.57
CA VAL A 91 -1.29 5.45 7.23
C VAL A 91 -0.81 4.01 7.15
N LEU A 92 -1.66 3.10 6.68
CA LEU A 92 -1.25 1.78 6.23
C LEU A 92 -0.66 1.93 4.82
N ALA A 93 0.56 1.45 4.62
CA ALA A 93 1.24 1.54 3.33
C ALA A 93 1.89 0.21 2.93
N ASN A 94 1.73 -0.13 1.66
CA ASN A 94 2.34 -1.28 1.01
C ASN A 94 3.34 -0.77 -0.02
N PHE A 95 4.60 -1.13 0.13
CA PHE A 95 5.68 -0.74 -0.76
C PHE A 95 6.11 -1.95 -1.59
N TYR A 96 6.08 -1.82 -2.90
CA TYR A 96 6.42 -2.92 -3.81
C TYR A 96 7.94 -3.03 -4.06
N SER A 97 8.70 -2.04 -3.60
CA SER A 97 10.16 -2.01 -3.54
C SER A 97 10.61 -0.91 -2.59
N GLY A 98 11.89 -0.53 -2.61
CA GLY A 98 12.46 0.51 -1.77
C GLY A 98 11.92 1.92 -2.06
N VAL A 99 12.14 2.81 -1.11
CA VAL A 99 11.90 4.25 -1.20
C VAL A 99 13.23 4.98 -1.15
N ALA A 100 13.52 5.78 -2.15
CA ALA A 100 14.66 6.67 -2.17
C ALA A 100 14.23 8.05 -1.63
N PHE A 101 14.79 8.47 -0.51
CA PHE A 101 14.64 9.83 0.00
C PHE A 101 15.66 10.74 -0.65
N LEU A 102 15.24 11.96 -0.97
CA LEU A 102 16.04 12.94 -1.70
C LEU A 102 16.40 14.13 -0.82
N LYS A 103 17.55 14.71 -1.09
CA LYS A 103 17.95 16.02 -0.56
C LYS A 103 17.23 17.14 -1.31
N ASP A 104 17.35 18.36 -0.82
CA ASP A 104 16.73 19.55 -1.43
C ASP A 104 17.24 19.78 -2.87
N ASP A 105 18.46 19.39 -3.18
CA ASP A 105 19.04 19.48 -4.53
C ASP A 105 18.56 18.35 -5.48
N GLY A 106 17.74 17.44 -4.97
CA GLY A 106 17.21 16.27 -5.71
C GLY A 106 18.15 15.08 -5.77
N SER A 107 19.37 15.17 -5.20
CA SER A 107 20.26 14.02 -5.09
C SER A 107 19.76 13.02 -4.04
N LEU A 108 20.22 11.76 -4.16
CA LEU A 108 19.89 10.72 -3.19
C LEU A 108 20.45 11.07 -1.82
N ASP A 109 19.57 11.06 -0.81
CA ASP A 109 19.96 11.14 0.60
C ASP A 109 20.13 9.76 1.21
N SER A 110 19.06 8.98 1.17
CA SER A 110 19.03 7.65 1.78
C SER A 110 18.06 6.73 1.02
N LEU A 111 18.23 5.43 1.23
CA LEU A 111 17.36 4.39 0.69
C LEU A 111 16.74 3.61 1.85
N PHE A 112 15.42 3.47 1.86
CA PHE A 112 14.69 2.66 2.82
C PHE A 112 14.07 1.45 2.12
N THR A 113 14.35 0.26 2.64
CA THR A 113 14.05 -1.01 1.98
C THR A 113 13.39 -2.03 2.93
N ALA A 114 12.95 -3.15 2.39
CA ALA A 114 12.50 -4.29 3.19
C ALA A 114 13.56 -4.78 4.18
N MET A 115 14.85 -4.66 3.85
CA MET A 115 15.96 -5.06 4.73
C MET A 115 16.06 -4.16 5.96
N ASP A 116 15.80 -2.85 5.80
CA ASP A 116 15.76 -1.91 6.91
C ASP A 116 14.60 -2.22 7.84
N VAL A 117 13.42 -2.52 7.28
CA VAL A 117 12.23 -2.95 8.05
C VAL A 117 12.52 -4.23 8.83
N LEU A 118 13.14 -5.24 8.21
CA LEU A 118 13.54 -6.49 8.86
C LEU A 118 14.54 -6.23 9.99
N SER A 119 15.53 -5.38 9.76
CA SER A 119 16.53 -5.00 10.75
C SER A 119 15.90 -4.28 11.94
N MET A 120 15.03 -3.31 11.67
CA MET A 120 14.31 -2.57 12.73
C MET A 120 13.42 -3.49 13.55
N ALA A 121 12.65 -4.38 12.90
CA ALA A 121 11.81 -5.34 13.58
C ALA A 121 12.62 -6.29 14.47
N LYS A 122 13.74 -6.80 13.97
CA LYS A 122 14.66 -7.64 14.75
C LYS A 122 15.21 -6.93 15.97
N ASN A 123 15.63 -5.67 15.81
CA ASN A 123 16.19 -4.87 16.91
C ASN A 123 15.14 -4.50 17.98
N ALA A 124 13.87 -4.46 17.59
CA ALA A 124 12.74 -4.18 18.48
C ALA A 124 12.04 -5.45 19.02
N ASP A 125 12.60 -6.62 18.74
CA ASP A 125 12.01 -7.94 19.09
C ASP A 125 10.57 -8.10 18.58
N VAL A 126 10.31 -7.61 17.36
CA VAL A 126 9.02 -7.74 16.68
C VAL A 126 9.05 -8.92 15.74
N LEU A 127 8.17 -9.88 15.99
CA LEU A 127 7.98 -11.03 15.09
C LEU A 127 7.17 -10.60 13.86
N LEU A 128 7.78 -10.67 12.69
CA LEU A 128 7.09 -10.48 11.41
C LEU A 128 6.60 -11.83 10.88
N VAL A 129 5.41 -11.82 10.27
CA VAL A 129 4.89 -13.01 9.60
C VAL A 129 5.83 -13.37 8.43
N PRO A 130 6.29 -14.64 8.35
CA PRO A 130 7.10 -15.08 7.23
C PRO A 130 6.41 -14.81 5.89
N SER A 131 7.16 -14.28 4.94
CA SER A 131 6.62 -13.85 3.63
C SER A 131 6.73 -14.92 2.54
N SER A 132 7.31 -16.08 2.84
CA SER A 132 7.40 -17.18 1.88
C SER A 132 6.07 -17.92 1.74
N LEU A 133 5.74 -18.37 0.53
CA LEU A 133 4.57 -19.23 0.28
C LEU A 133 4.59 -20.51 1.12
N SER A 134 5.79 -21.02 1.46
CA SER A 134 5.96 -22.16 2.35
C SER A 134 5.49 -21.91 3.80
N ALA A 135 5.30 -20.64 4.17
CA ALA A 135 4.76 -20.27 5.47
C ALA A 135 3.24 -20.06 5.47
N CYS A 136 2.58 -20.15 4.33
CA CYS A 136 1.13 -20.19 4.27
C CYS A 136 0.65 -21.54 4.79
N MET A 137 0.03 -21.51 5.98
CA MET A 137 -0.51 -22.70 6.65
C MET A 137 -2.03 -22.70 6.53
N SER A 138 -2.61 -23.86 6.24
CA SER A 138 -4.04 -24.04 6.39
C SER A 138 -4.47 -23.89 7.85
N LEU A 139 -5.76 -23.69 8.10
CA LEU A 139 -6.32 -23.68 9.47
C LEU A 139 -6.02 -24.97 10.25
N GLU A 140 -5.68 -26.06 9.56
CA GLU A 140 -5.28 -27.35 10.12
C GLU A 140 -3.77 -27.46 10.39
N GLY A 141 -3.02 -26.38 10.18
CA GLY A 141 -1.56 -26.36 10.38
C GLY A 141 -0.75 -27.08 9.30
N LYS A 142 -1.36 -27.39 8.16
CA LYS A 142 -0.67 -27.99 7.02
C LYS A 142 -0.17 -26.90 6.05
N PRO A 143 1.02 -27.07 5.44
CA PRO A 143 1.47 -26.15 4.38
C PRO A 143 0.43 -26.10 3.26
N TYR A 144 0.08 -24.89 2.82
CA TYR A 144 -0.79 -24.70 1.67
C TYR A 144 -0.01 -25.07 0.40
N SER A 145 -0.45 -26.12 -0.29
CA SER A 145 0.27 -26.67 -1.46
C SER A 145 0.05 -25.88 -2.76
N GLY A 146 -0.77 -24.86 -2.74
CA GLY A 146 -1.11 -24.09 -3.95
C GLY A 146 -1.93 -24.86 -4.99
N GLN A 147 -2.39 -26.08 -4.68
CA GLN A 147 -3.18 -26.94 -5.56
C GLN A 147 -4.68 -26.90 -5.24
N GLY A 148 -5.16 -25.77 -4.74
CA GLY A 148 -6.60 -25.52 -4.72
C GLY A 148 -7.09 -25.34 -6.16
N GLU A 149 -8.22 -25.93 -6.49
CA GLU A 149 -8.94 -25.55 -7.72
C GLU A 149 -9.09 -24.03 -7.71
N PRO A 150 -8.76 -23.33 -8.84
CA PRO A 150 -9.04 -21.90 -8.93
C PRO A 150 -10.51 -21.71 -8.57
N LEU A 151 -10.82 -20.67 -7.77
CA LEU A 151 -12.19 -20.24 -7.53
C LEU A 151 -12.84 -20.04 -8.91
N SER A 152 -13.47 -21.10 -9.43
CA SER A 152 -14.30 -21.02 -10.59
C SER A 152 -15.52 -20.22 -10.17
N ILE A 153 -15.54 -18.94 -10.48
CA ILE A 153 -16.77 -18.16 -10.44
C ILE A 153 -17.64 -18.75 -11.54
N ALA A 154 -18.28 -19.89 -11.22
CA ALA A 154 -19.18 -20.59 -12.11
C ALA A 154 -20.46 -19.79 -12.24
N GLY A 155 -20.62 -19.16 -13.39
CA GLY A 155 -21.85 -18.48 -13.75
C GLY A 155 -21.59 -17.31 -14.69
N GLY A 156 -22.31 -17.23 -15.78
CA GLY A 156 -22.13 -16.33 -16.93
C GLY A 156 -22.11 -14.81 -16.70
N ASN A 157 -21.96 -14.36 -15.45
CA ASN A 157 -21.79 -12.96 -15.08
C ASN A 157 -20.37 -12.60 -14.65
N ALA A 158 -19.44 -13.56 -14.56
CA ALA A 158 -18.07 -13.26 -14.17
C ALA A 158 -17.39 -12.28 -15.13
N GLY A 159 -17.61 -12.45 -16.43
CA GLY A 159 -17.09 -11.52 -17.45
C GLY A 159 -17.68 -10.12 -17.33
N LYS A 160 -18.95 -10.01 -16.96
CA LYS A 160 -19.59 -8.71 -16.72
C LYS A 160 -19.02 -8.04 -15.46
N LEU A 161 -18.88 -8.80 -14.38
CA LEU A 161 -18.29 -8.28 -13.15
C LEU A 161 -16.85 -7.77 -13.36
N VAL A 162 -16.05 -8.52 -14.13
CA VAL A 162 -14.68 -8.09 -14.49
C VAL A 162 -14.71 -6.84 -15.37
N ASN A 163 -15.59 -6.74 -16.34
CA ASN A 163 -15.73 -5.55 -17.18
C ASN A 163 -16.23 -4.35 -16.38
N ASP A 164 -17.21 -4.53 -15.50
CA ASP A 164 -17.72 -3.47 -14.63
C ASP A 164 -16.61 -2.98 -13.67
N ILE A 165 -15.77 -3.89 -13.15
CA ILE A 165 -14.59 -3.58 -12.35
C ILE A 165 -13.55 -2.79 -13.16
N VAL A 166 -13.27 -3.21 -14.39
CA VAL A 166 -12.30 -2.54 -15.28
C VAL A 166 -12.81 -1.15 -15.68
N GLU A 167 -14.12 -0.99 -15.92
CA GLU A 167 -14.71 0.34 -16.19
C GLU A 167 -14.60 1.27 -14.98
N VAL A 168 -14.82 0.77 -13.77
CA VAL A 168 -14.73 1.56 -12.52
C VAL A 168 -13.27 1.89 -12.18
N SER A 169 -12.33 1.02 -12.52
CA SER A 169 -10.92 1.15 -12.15
C SER A 169 -9.97 1.29 -13.34
N ASN A 170 -10.39 1.86 -14.46
CA ASN A 170 -9.54 2.03 -15.64
C ASN A 170 -8.32 2.91 -15.32
N SER A 171 -7.49 2.40 -14.42
CA SER A 171 -6.35 3.08 -13.80
C SER A 171 -5.17 3.23 -14.75
N SER A 172 -5.15 2.50 -15.87
CA SER A 172 -4.13 2.65 -16.91
C SER A 172 -4.17 4.01 -17.63
N GLN A 173 -5.28 4.75 -17.49
CA GLN A 173 -5.46 6.08 -18.08
C GLN A 173 -5.47 7.20 -17.04
N VAL A 174 -5.40 6.89 -15.75
CA VAL A 174 -5.40 7.91 -14.69
C VAL A 174 -3.99 8.39 -14.44
N ASN A 175 -3.79 9.70 -14.52
CA ASN A 175 -2.55 10.33 -14.10
C ASN A 175 -2.32 10.02 -12.62
N HIS A 176 -1.20 9.39 -12.30
CA HIS A 176 -0.82 9.14 -10.92
C HIS A 176 -0.32 10.43 -10.23
N PRO A 177 -0.54 10.60 -8.93
CA PRO A 177 -1.15 9.64 -8.00
C PRO A 177 -2.68 9.54 -8.19
N HIS A 178 -3.19 8.36 -7.88
CA HIS A 178 -4.62 8.09 -7.89
C HIS A 178 -5.13 7.97 -6.46
N PHE A 179 -6.02 8.89 -6.05
CA PHE A 179 -6.63 8.91 -4.72
C PHE A 179 -8.12 8.68 -4.82
N VAL A 180 -8.64 7.80 -3.97
CA VAL A 180 -10.06 7.44 -3.91
C VAL A 180 -10.52 7.49 -2.47
N ASP A 181 -11.65 8.15 -2.20
CA ASP A 181 -12.35 7.98 -0.94
C ASP A 181 -13.04 6.61 -0.93
N THR A 182 -12.54 5.70 -0.12
CA THR A 182 -13.08 4.34 -0.06
C THR A 182 -14.52 4.29 0.46
N ARG A 183 -15.00 5.34 1.10
CA ARG A 183 -16.40 5.45 1.56
C ARG A 183 -17.36 5.63 0.39
N GLU A 184 -16.91 6.29 -0.69
CA GLU A 184 -17.67 6.55 -1.91
C GLU A 184 -17.66 5.38 -2.90
N VAL A 185 -16.69 4.43 -2.75
CA VAL A 185 -16.62 3.24 -3.62
C VAL A 185 -17.76 2.29 -3.28
N PRO A 186 -18.56 1.85 -4.27
CA PRO A 186 -19.69 0.96 -4.04
C PRO A 186 -19.21 -0.44 -3.61
N TRP A 187 -20.04 -1.09 -2.78
CA TRP A 187 -19.87 -2.50 -2.48
C TRP A 187 -20.33 -3.36 -3.63
N LEU A 188 -19.51 -4.28 -4.07
CA LEU A 188 -19.86 -5.32 -5.03
C LEU A 188 -20.08 -6.63 -4.27
N VAL A 189 -21.22 -7.27 -4.49
CA VAL A 189 -21.52 -8.59 -3.94
C VAL A 189 -21.07 -9.65 -4.93
N LEU A 190 -20.27 -10.61 -4.45
CA LEU A 190 -19.83 -11.71 -5.30
C LEU A 190 -20.97 -12.73 -5.55
N PRO A 191 -21.21 -13.15 -6.81
CA PRO A 191 -22.17 -14.20 -7.10
C PRO A 191 -21.85 -15.50 -6.33
N GLY A 192 -22.80 -16.01 -5.57
CA GLY A 192 -22.63 -17.20 -4.73
C GLY A 192 -21.96 -16.94 -3.38
N MET A 193 -21.71 -15.69 -3.04
CA MET A 193 -21.17 -15.23 -1.74
C MET A 193 -21.92 -13.97 -1.30
N GLU A 194 -23.24 -14.08 -1.13
CA GLU A 194 -24.11 -12.92 -0.88
C GLU A 194 -23.80 -12.17 0.41
N ASP A 195 -23.13 -12.84 1.36
CA ASP A 195 -22.68 -12.24 2.62
C ASP A 195 -21.31 -11.55 2.52
N VAL A 196 -20.67 -11.57 1.34
CA VAL A 196 -19.34 -10.96 1.12
C VAL A 196 -19.45 -9.81 0.13
N GLY A 197 -19.14 -8.60 0.62
CA GLY A 197 -18.99 -7.42 -0.21
C GLY A 197 -17.51 -7.09 -0.43
N LEU A 198 -17.15 -6.67 -1.64
CA LEU A 198 -15.83 -6.18 -2.00
C LEU A 198 -15.94 -4.73 -2.48
N LYS A 199 -14.91 -3.94 -2.20
CA LYS A 199 -14.68 -2.64 -2.84
C LYS A 199 -13.43 -2.75 -3.70
N VAL A 200 -13.59 -2.58 -5.00
CA VAL A 200 -12.46 -2.62 -5.91
C VAL A 200 -11.83 -1.23 -5.98
N LEU A 201 -10.60 -1.13 -5.55
CA LEU A 201 -9.85 0.14 -5.48
C LEU A 201 -8.98 0.32 -6.71
N ARG A 202 -8.38 -0.76 -7.20
CA ARG A 202 -7.55 -0.75 -8.40
C ARG A 202 -7.42 -2.14 -9.02
N VAL A 203 -7.46 -2.21 -10.33
CA VAL A 203 -7.07 -3.39 -11.10
C VAL A 203 -6.02 -2.97 -12.13
N SER A 204 -4.96 -3.75 -12.27
CA SER A 204 -3.94 -3.57 -13.30
C SER A 204 -3.93 -4.79 -14.22
N GLU A 205 -4.34 -4.62 -15.46
CA GLU A 205 -4.30 -5.68 -16.47
C GLU A 205 -2.85 -6.05 -16.83
N GLU A 206 -1.93 -5.08 -16.83
CA GLU A 206 -0.53 -5.30 -17.18
C GLU A 206 0.20 -6.21 -16.18
N THR A 207 -0.10 -6.06 -14.91
CA THR A 207 0.59 -6.78 -13.83
C THR A 207 -0.27 -7.87 -13.18
N GLY A 208 -1.56 -7.92 -13.47
CA GLY A 208 -2.53 -8.77 -12.80
C GLY A 208 -2.78 -8.37 -11.33
N PHE A 209 -2.40 -7.15 -10.95
CA PHE A 209 -2.51 -6.69 -9.59
C PHE A 209 -3.92 -6.17 -9.27
N VAL A 210 -4.46 -6.57 -8.12
CA VAL A 210 -5.80 -6.19 -7.66
C VAL A 210 -5.69 -5.66 -6.23
N ASN A 211 -6.24 -4.46 -5.98
CA ASN A 211 -6.48 -3.91 -4.65
C ASN A 211 -7.99 -3.93 -4.35
N LEU A 212 -8.35 -4.53 -3.23
CA LEU A 212 -9.74 -4.70 -2.77
C LEU A 212 -9.95 -4.03 -1.41
#